data_037b016cd54c4853501270b0141fcbbc
#
_entry.id   037b016cd54c4853501270b0141fcbbc
#
_cell.length_a   1.000
_cell.length_b   1.000
_cell.length_c   1.000
_cell.angle_alpha   90.00
_cell.angle_beta   90.00
_cell.angle_gamma   90.00
#
_symmetry.space_group_name_H-M   'P 1'
#
loop_
_entity.id
_entity.type
_entity.pdbx_description
1 polymer ?
#
loop_
_entity_poly.entity_id
_entity_poly.type
_entity_poly.pdbx_seq_one_letter_code
_entity_poly.pdbx_strand_id
1 'polypeptide(L)'
;FAAVSDHDHGGVGKPELWVGSPSKWDIIKSKVKQYYQPGRFTTILAYERDSYPFYNNMIIYYGTHDGEMIRGKRDGEITADELRAALERKDMLIVPHDTYHLSAGADLSAIPVGLLTPLIEIYSRGDATEYMGNPANENDSMCRGGFWQDALARGAHMGCIAGSDDHFCKNGLILNDTAYLPP
;
A
#
# COMPACT_ATOMS: atom_id res chain seq x y z
N PHE A 1 12.22 12.25 2.06
CA PHE A 1 10.94 11.97 2.72
C PHE A 1 10.91 10.52 3.19
N ALA A 2 10.01 10.19 4.12
CA ALA A 2 9.75 8.83 4.56
C ALA A 2 8.27 8.62 4.88
N ALA A 3 7.77 7.41 4.58
CA ALA A 3 6.51 6.90 5.08
C ALA A 3 6.78 5.52 5.71
N VAL A 4 6.26 5.28 6.88
CA VAL A 4 6.24 3.96 7.50
C VAL A 4 4.83 3.42 7.32
N SER A 5 4.69 2.36 6.54
CA SER A 5 3.41 1.72 6.22
C SER A 5 3.37 0.32 6.84
N ASP A 6 3.31 0.27 8.17
CA ASP A 6 3.24 -0.99 8.90
C ASP A 6 1.83 -1.61 8.77
N HIS A 7 1.75 -2.94 8.76
CA HIS A 7 0.49 -3.68 8.64
C HIS A 7 -0.52 -3.38 9.74
N ASP A 8 -1.79 -3.27 9.41
CA ASP A 8 -2.86 -2.91 10.34
C ASP A 8 -3.27 -4.03 11.31
N HIS A 9 -2.94 -5.27 11.00
CA HIS A 9 -3.23 -6.41 11.88
C HIS A 9 -2.16 -6.65 12.97
N GLY A 10 -1.16 -5.81 13.07
CA GLY A 10 -0.14 -5.90 14.15
C GLY A 10 0.86 -7.04 14.01
N GLY A 11 0.98 -7.62 12.81
CA GLY A 11 1.70 -8.86 12.58
C GLY A 11 0.86 -10.07 12.95
N VAL A 12 1.18 -11.21 12.38
CA VAL A 12 0.43 -12.45 12.59
C VAL A 12 0.29 -12.72 14.10
N GLY A 13 -0.93 -12.64 14.61
CA GLY A 13 -1.28 -13.04 15.97
C GLY A 13 -1.22 -11.95 17.05
N LYS A 14 -1.10 -10.66 16.71
CA LYS A 14 -1.07 -9.58 17.72
C LYS A 14 -1.94 -8.37 17.38
N PRO A 15 -3.24 -8.54 17.14
CA PRO A 15 -4.13 -7.41 16.89
C PRO A 15 -4.22 -6.44 18.08
N GLU A 16 -3.87 -6.89 19.28
CA GLU A 16 -3.82 -6.07 20.49
C GLU A 16 -2.79 -4.95 20.45
N LEU A 17 -1.77 -5.02 19.58
CA LEU A 17 -0.79 -3.93 19.44
C LEU A 17 -1.39 -2.66 18.84
N TRP A 18 -2.51 -2.78 18.12
CA TRP A 18 -3.22 -1.64 17.54
C TRP A 18 -4.29 -1.06 18.46
N VAL A 19 -4.57 -1.73 19.56
CA VAL A 19 -5.49 -1.29 20.62
C VAL A 19 -4.71 -1.16 21.92
N GLY A 20 -5.03 -0.18 22.70
CA GLY A 20 -4.31 0.12 23.95
C GLY A 20 -3.96 1.61 24.02
N SER A 21 -3.25 2.02 25.05
CA SER A 21 -2.86 3.40 25.21
C SER A 21 -1.41 3.49 25.72
N PRO A 22 -0.47 3.97 24.90
CA PRO A 22 -0.64 4.33 23.49
C PRO A 22 -0.74 3.10 22.58
N SER A 23 -1.60 3.16 21.57
CA SER A 23 -1.66 2.16 20.52
C SER A 23 -0.44 2.26 19.58
N LYS A 24 -0.18 1.22 18.79
CA LYS A 24 0.85 1.27 17.74
C LYS A 24 0.60 2.47 16.80
N TRP A 25 -0.66 2.73 16.44
CA TRP A 25 -1.04 3.86 15.61
C TRP A 25 -0.71 5.22 16.24
N ASP A 26 -0.95 5.38 17.55
CA ASP A 26 -0.58 6.60 18.26
C ASP A 26 0.93 6.83 18.29
N ILE A 27 1.70 5.75 18.41
CA ILE A 27 3.15 5.79 18.32
C ILE A 27 3.59 6.24 16.93
N ILE A 28 3.04 5.66 15.86
CA ILE A 28 3.34 6.04 14.48
C ILE A 28 3.01 7.52 14.25
N LYS A 29 1.80 7.97 14.60
CA LYS A 29 1.41 9.38 14.50
C LYS A 29 2.37 10.31 15.24
N SER A 30 2.77 9.92 16.44
CA SER A 30 3.73 10.68 17.24
C SER A 30 5.10 10.79 16.55
N LYS A 31 5.60 9.68 16.00
CA LYS A 31 6.90 9.66 15.30
C LYS A 31 6.87 10.43 14.00
N VAL A 32 5.82 10.33 13.22
CA VAL A 32 5.64 11.12 12.00
C VAL A 32 5.70 12.62 12.31
N LYS A 33 5.00 13.09 13.36
CA LYS A 33 5.08 14.48 13.82
C LYS A 33 6.47 14.87 14.32
N GLN A 34 7.10 14.00 15.11
CA GLN A 34 8.40 14.27 15.74
C GLN A 34 9.50 14.51 14.71
N TYR A 35 9.49 13.75 13.59
CA TYR A 35 10.56 13.82 12.60
C TYR A 35 10.23 14.72 11.41
N TYR A 36 9.04 15.28 11.36
CA TYR A 36 8.68 16.23 10.31
C TYR A 36 9.47 17.54 10.46
N GLN A 37 10.19 17.91 9.42
CA GLN A 37 10.99 19.13 9.34
C GLN A 37 10.64 19.87 8.05
N PRO A 38 9.78 20.91 8.11
CA PRO A 38 9.37 21.66 6.95
C PRO A 38 10.55 22.13 6.09
N GLY A 39 10.51 21.87 4.80
CA GLY A 39 11.56 22.25 3.86
C GLY A 39 12.85 21.39 3.93
N ARG A 40 12.95 20.46 4.87
CA ARG A 40 14.13 19.58 5.02
C ARG A 40 13.80 18.10 4.93
N PHE A 41 12.83 17.65 5.68
CA PHE A 41 12.44 16.24 5.73
C PHE A 41 10.93 16.11 5.91
N THR A 42 10.28 15.53 4.92
CA THR A 42 8.84 15.26 4.94
C THR A 42 8.59 13.84 5.45
N THR A 43 7.77 13.73 6.46
CA THR A 43 7.22 12.46 6.92
C THR A 43 5.76 12.37 6.51
N ILE A 44 5.34 11.20 6.06
CA ILE A 44 3.99 10.92 5.61
C ILE A 44 3.40 9.87 6.54
N LEU A 45 2.23 10.16 7.09
CA LEU A 45 1.49 9.18 7.88
C LEU A 45 0.90 8.14 6.94
N ALA A 46 1.20 6.87 7.19
CA ALA A 46 0.71 5.78 6.37
C ALA A 46 0.52 4.51 7.19
N TYR A 47 -0.20 3.55 6.64
CA TYR A 47 -0.23 2.16 7.07
C TYR A 47 -0.56 1.25 5.91
N GLU A 48 -0.15 0.01 6.00
CA GLU A 48 -0.58 -1.04 5.09
C GLU A 48 -1.81 -1.72 5.66
N ARG A 49 -2.85 -1.77 4.84
CA ARG A 49 -4.07 -2.48 5.16
C ARG A 49 -4.06 -3.84 4.49
N ASP A 50 -4.12 -4.88 5.29
CA ASP A 50 -4.30 -6.25 4.83
C ASP A 50 -5.79 -6.57 4.73
N SER A 51 -6.18 -6.96 3.55
CA SER A 51 -7.52 -7.39 3.15
C SER A 51 -8.53 -6.28 2.83
N TYR A 52 -9.05 -6.22 1.69
CA TYR A 52 -10.17 -6.72 1.04
C TYR A 52 -11.05 -5.97 0.10
N PRO A 53 -12.20 -6.30 -0.27
CA PRO A 53 -12.50 -7.40 -1.15
C PRO A 53 -12.09 -7.20 -2.61
N PHE A 54 -11.59 -6.03 -2.99
CA PHE A 54 -11.16 -5.71 -4.36
C PHE A 54 -9.64 -5.64 -4.48
N TYR A 55 -9.00 -5.16 -3.41
CA TYR A 55 -7.56 -5.10 -3.26
C TYR A 55 -7.20 -5.82 -1.97
N ASN A 56 -6.40 -6.86 -2.05
CA ASN A 56 -6.00 -7.58 -0.84
C ASN A 56 -5.14 -6.69 0.05
N ASN A 57 -4.06 -6.14 -0.48
CA ASN A 57 -3.20 -5.24 0.25
C ASN A 57 -3.28 -3.83 -0.34
N MET A 58 -3.37 -2.84 0.52
CA MET A 58 -3.41 -1.43 0.14
C MET A 58 -2.58 -0.61 1.09
N ILE A 59 -1.79 0.31 0.59
CA ILE A 59 -1.15 1.32 1.41
C ILE A 59 -2.03 2.57 1.43
N ILE A 60 -2.31 3.06 2.62
CA ILE A 60 -3.09 4.27 2.83
C ILE A 60 -2.16 5.36 3.33
N TYR A 61 -2.02 6.40 2.54
CA TYR A 61 -1.24 7.60 2.86
C TYR A 61 -2.16 8.74 3.24
N TYR A 62 -1.81 9.50 4.27
CA TYR A 62 -2.55 10.68 4.70
C TYR A 62 -1.83 11.97 4.34
N GLY A 63 -2.59 12.95 3.89
CA GLY A 63 -2.10 14.33 3.70
C GLY A 63 -1.90 15.10 4.99
N THR A 64 -2.25 14.49 6.14
CA THR A 64 -2.10 15.06 7.49
C THR A 64 -1.40 14.07 8.40
N HIS A 65 -0.96 14.52 9.57
CA HIS A 65 -0.34 13.65 10.57
C HIS A 65 -1.33 13.10 11.62
N ASP A 66 -2.62 13.29 11.42
CA ASP A 66 -3.68 12.93 12.37
C ASP A 66 -4.78 12.05 11.74
N GLY A 67 -4.48 11.34 10.66
CA GLY A 67 -5.41 10.43 10.03
C GLY A 67 -5.86 9.30 10.95
N GLU A 68 -7.15 8.94 10.87
CA GLU A 68 -7.70 7.79 11.56
C GLU A 68 -7.66 6.55 10.68
N MET A 69 -7.30 5.40 11.26
CA MET A 69 -7.30 4.15 10.51
C MET A 69 -8.71 3.81 10.02
N ILE A 70 -8.83 3.49 8.73
CA ILE A 70 -10.05 2.93 8.19
C ILE A 70 -10.12 1.48 8.66
N ARG A 71 -10.95 1.23 9.65
CA ARG A 71 -11.24 -0.11 10.13
C ARG A 71 -12.48 -0.62 9.43
N GLY A 72 -12.39 -1.76 8.78
CA GLY A 72 -13.56 -2.48 8.31
C GLY A 72 -14.46 -2.90 9.48
N LYS A 73 -15.70 -3.20 9.18
CA LYS A 73 -16.57 -3.93 10.10
C LYS A 73 -15.88 -5.23 10.45
N ARG A 74 -16.37 -5.88 11.52
CA ARG A 74 -15.90 -7.14 12.07
C ARG A 74 -15.18 -8.00 11.01
N ASP A 75 -13.95 -8.40 11.31
CA ASP A 75 -13.05 -9.16 10.43
C ASP A 75 -12.29 -8.38 9.34
N GLY A 76 -12.32 -7.05 9.39
CA GLY A 76 -11.44 -6.22 8.59
C GLY A 76 -11.96 -5.85 7.20
N GLU A 77 -13.11 -6.37 6.76
CA GLU A 77 -13.62 -6.11 5.41
C GLU A 77 -14.15 -4.68 5.24
N ILE A 78 -13.66 -3.99 4.22
CA ILE A 78 -14.26 -2.76 3.70
C ILE A 78 -15.28 -3.14 2.63
N THR A 79 -16.48 -2.62 2.72
CA THR A 79 -17.49 -2.74 1.65
C THR A 79 -17.10 -1.88 0.45
N ALA A 80 -17.69 -2.17 -0.72
CA ALA A 80 -17.50 -1.34 -1.92
C ALA A 80 -17.87 0.12 -1.69
N ASP A 81 -18.91 0.39 -0.91
CA ASP A 81 -19.35 1.75 -0.61
C ASP A 81 -18.40 2.47 0.34
N GLU A 82 -17.85 1.77 1.33
CA GLU A 82 -16.80 2.31 2.21
C GLU A 82 -15.52 2.59 1.43
N LEU A 83 -15.12 1.71 0.51
CA LEU A 83 -13.98 1.97 -0.37
C LEU A 83 -14.25 3.18 -1.28
N ARG A 84 -15.41 3.28 -1.89
CA ARG A 84 -15.79 4.44 -2.71
C ARG A 84 -15.75 5.73 -1.90
N ALA A 85 -16.34 5.74 -0.71
CA ALA A 85 -16.30 6.90 0.17
C ALA A 85 -14.86 7.27 0.57
N ALA A 86 -13.99 6.27 0.78
CA ALA A 86 -12.58 6.51 1.07
C ALA A 86 -11.82 7.09 -0.13
N LEU A 87 -12.10 6.62 -1.36
CA LEU A 87 -11.49 7.15 -2.59
C LEU A 87 -11.90 8.60 -2.90
N GLU A 88 -13.08 9.02 -2.47
CA GLU A 88 -13.55 10.40 -2.62
C GLU A 88 -12.90 11.38 -1.62
N ARG A 89 -12.25 10.89 -0.59
CA ARG A 89 -11.54 11.73 0.39
C ARG A 89 -10.33 12.40 -0.25
N LYS A 90 -10.16 13.68 0.07
CA LYS A 90 -9.04 14.50 -0.42
C LYS A 90 -7.86 14.55 0.55
N ASP A 91 -8.03 14.02 1.75
CA ASP A 91 -7.03 14.02 2.81
C ASP A 91 -6.24 12.71 2.88
N MET A 92 -6.55 11.77 1.99
CA MET A 92 -5.88 10.48 1.93
C MET A 92 -5.73 9.98 0.49
N LEU A 93 -4.77 9.09 0.29
CA LEU A 93 -4.49 8.40 -0.95
C LEU A 93 -4.41 6.91 -0.68
N ILE A 94 -5.14 6.12 -1.45
CA ILE A 94 -5.13 4.66 -1.39
C ILE A 94 -4.33 4.15 -2.58
N VAL A 95 -3.37 3.28 -2.32
CA VAL A 95 -2.49 2.69 -3.33
C VAL A 95 -2.53 1.17 -3.19
N PRO A 96 -3.00 0.44 -4.19
CA PRO A 96 -2.90 -1.01 -4.21
C PRO A 96 -1.45 -1.46 -4.16
N HIS A 97 -1.21 -2.48 -3.36
CA HIS A 97 0.08 -3.10 -3.10
C HIS A 97 0.00 -4.59 -3.41
N ASP A 98 1.06 -5.19 -3.94
CA ASP A 98 1.17 -6.62 -4.27
C ASP A 98 0.04 -7.18 -5.15
N THR A 99 -0.51 -6.38 -6.05
CA THR A 99 -1.71 -6.73 -6.81
C THR A 99 -1.55 -7.96 -7.69
N TYR A 100 -0.32 -8.30 -8.08
CA TYR A 100 -0.05 -9.47 -8.93
C TYR A 100 0.09 -10.78 -8.13
N HIS A 101 0.30 -10.72 -6.82
CA HIS A 101 0.57 -11.91 -6.01
C HIS A 101 -0.66 -12.81 -5.89
N LEU A 102 -0.52 -14.11 -6.14
CA LEU A 102 -1.65 -15.05 -6.25
C LEU A 102 -2.50 -15.13 -4.96
N SER A 103 -1.90 -15.00 -3.80
CA SER A 103 -2.58 -15.07 -2.51
C SER A 103 -3.02 -13.73 -1.94
N ALA A 104 -2.34 -12.65 -2.34
CA ALA A 104 -2.60 -11.28 -1.88
C ALA A 104 -3.00 -10.35 -3.02
N GLY A 105 -3.03 -10.85 -4.25
CA GLY A 105 -3.26 -10.07 -5.44
C GLY A 105 -4.72 -9.70 -5.67
N ALA A 106 -4.91 -8.69 -6.48
CA ALA A 106 -6.21 -8.23 -6.94
C ALA A 106 -6.32 -8.37 -8.45
N ASP A 107 -7.40 -8.94 -8.92
CA ASP A 107 -7.73 -8.88 -10.34
C ASP A 107 -8.27 -7.50 -10.69
N LEU A 108 -7.38 -6.59 -11.09
CA LEU A 108 -7.73 -5.24 -11.50
C LEU A 108 -8.73 -5.24 -12.67
N SER A 109 -8.80 -6.34 -13.43
CA SER A 109 -9.77 -6.48 -14.52
C SER A 109 -11.20 -6.69 -14.03
N ALA A 110 -11.38 -7.22 -12.84
CA ALA A 110 -12.67 -7.45 -12.22
C ALA A 110 -13.17 -6.24 -11.40
N ILE A 111 -12.30 -5.30 -11.06
CA ILE A 111 -12.66 -4.12 -10.26
C ILE A 111 -13.44 -3.12 -11.13
N PRO A 112 -14.61 -2.65 -10.68
CA PRO A 112 -15.33 -1.57 -11.37
C PRO A 112 -14.43 -0.33 -11.56
N VAL A 113 -14.43 0.28 -12.75
CA VAL A 113 -13.56 1.43 -13.08
C VAL A 113 -13.68 2.56 -12.06
N GLY A 114 -14.90 2.80 -11.53
CA GLY A 114 -15.14 3.83 -10.49
C GLY A 114 -14.58 3.47 -9.10
N LEU A 115 -13.99 2.30 -8.93
CA LEU A 115 -13.31 1.88 -7.70
C LEU A 115 -11.80 1.70 -7.91
N LEU A 116 -11.30 1.91 -9.14
CA LEU A 116 -9.86 1.94 -9.39
C LEU A 116 -9.24 3.17 -8.75
N THR A 117 -8.14 2.97 -8.08
CA THR A 117 -7.38 4.02 -7.41
C THR A 117 -6.61 4.87 -8.42
N PRO A 118 -6.28 6.14 -8.08
CA PRO A 118 -5.52 6.99 -8.99
C PRO A 118 -4.04 6.59 -9.13
N LEU A 119 -3.52 5.78 -8.21
CA LEU A 119 -2.15 5.26 -8.21
C LEU A 119 -2.15 3.76 -7.94
N ILE A 120 -1.11 3.10 -8.37
CA ILE A 120 -0.74 1.73 -8.03
C ILE A 120 0.74 1.65 -7.71
N GLU A 121 1.15 0.79 -6.82
CA GLU A 121 2.55 0.47 -6.62
C GLU A 121 2.97 -0.58 -7.66
N ILE A 122 3.91 -0.20 -8.53
CA ILE A 122 4.37 -1.09 -9.62
C ILE A 122 5.62 -1.86 -9.26
N TYR A 123 6.26 -1.53 -8.16
CA TYR A 123 7.44 -2.23 -7.67
C TYR A 123 7.51 -2.15 -6.16
N SER A 124 7.65 -3.30 -5.54
CA SER A 124 8.00 -3.46 -4.13
C SER A 124 9.13 -4.49 -4.00
N ARG A 125 9.42 -5.00 -2.84
CA ARG A 125 10.51 -5.90 -2.53
C ARG A 125 10.58 -7.15 -3.45
N GLY A 126 11.27 -7.03 -4.59
CA GLY A 126 11.46 -8.12 -5.54
C GLY A 126 10.28 -8.40 -6.46
N ASP A 127 9.26 -7.56 -6.41
CA ASP A 127 8.01 -7.75 -7.11
C ASP A 127 7.70 -6.58 -8.04
N ALA A 128 7.42 -6.88 -9.31
CA ALA A 128 7.10 -5.89 -10.32
C ALA A 128 5.70 -6.12 -10.89
N THR A 129 4.78 -5.20 -10.60
CA THR A 129 3.38 -5.27 -11.03
C THR A 129 3.11 -4.49 -12.32
N GLU A 130 4.14 -4.13 -13.06
CA GLU A 130 4.00 -3.34 -14.28
C GLU A 130 3.28 -4.13 -15.38
N TYR A 131 3.78 -5.32 -15.69
CA TYR A 131 3.20 -6.19 -16.72
C TYR A 131 3.46 -7.67 -16.43
N MET A 132 2.60 -8.53 -16.95
CA MET A 132 2.72 -9.98 -16.81
C MET A 132 3.98 -10.48 -17.51
N GLY A 133 4.77 -11.29 -16.81
CA GLY A 133 6.04 -11.80 -17.33
C GLY A 133 7.22 -10.85 -17.19
N ASN A 134 7.10 -9.82 -16.36
CA ASN A 134 8.24 -8.96 -16.01
C ASN A 134 9.36 -9.81 -15.38
N PRO A 135 10.60 -9.75 -15.91
CA PRO A 135 11.72 -10.56 -15.40
C PRO A 135 12.16 -10.21 -13.98
N ALA A 136 11.69 -9.10 -13.43
CA ALA A 136 11.93 -8.76 -12.03
C ALA A 136 11.03 -9.54 -11.06
N ASN A 137 10.02 -10.27 -11.55
CA ASN A 137 9.20 -11.13 -10.71
C ASN A 137 9.87 -12.48 -10.51
N GLU A 138 10.23 -12.77 -9.26
CA GLU A 138 10.90 -14.02 -8.90
C GLU A 138 9.95 -15.22 -8.82
N ASN A 139 8.64 -14.99 -8.78
CA ASN A 139 7.63 -16.02 -8.58
C ASN A 139 6.73 -16.23 -9.80
N ASP A 140 6.58 -17.49 -10.21
CA ASP A 140 5.63 -17.89 -11.26
C ASP A 140 4.15 -17.80 -10.85
N SER A 141 3.89 -17.48 -9.58
CA SER A 141 2.53 -17.44 -9.01
C SER A 141 1.90 -16.06 -9.20
N MET A 142 1.56 -15.75 -10.45
CA MET A 142 1.03 -14.44 -10.82
C MET A 142 -0.49 -14.45 -10.97
N CYS A 143 -1.15 -13.46 -10.35
CA CYS A 143 -2.57 -13.20 -10.56
C CYS A 143 -2.78 -12.52 -11.92
N ARG A 144 -3.46 -13.18 -12.85
CA ARG A 144 -3.86 -12.56 -14.11
C ARG A 144 -4.79 -11.37 -13.83
N GLY A 145 -4.55 -10.26 -14.53
CA GLY A 145 -5.31 -9.03 -14.32
C GLY A 145 -4.80 -8.16 -13.17
N GLY A 146 -3.78 -8.62 -12.41
CA GLY A 146 -3.19 -7.88 -11.30
C GLY A 146 -2.15 -6.84 -11.71
N PHE A 147 -1.88 -6.68 -13.01
CA PHE A 147 -0.83 -5.80 -13.49
C PHE A 147 -1.35 -4.42 -13.91
N TRP A 148 -0.51 -3.42 -13.75
CA TRP A 148 -0.82 -2.04 -14.15
C TRP A 148 -1.28 -1.95 -15.61
N GLN A 149 -0.61 -2.67 -16.51
CA GLN A 149 -1.00 -2.71 -17.91
C GLN A 149 -2.42 -3.27 -18.14
N ASP A 150 -2.88 -4.20 -17.30
CA ASP A 150 -4.23 -4.73 -17.39
C ASP A 150 -5.28 -3.65 -17.05
N ALA A 151 -5.01 -2.82 -16.05
CA ALA A 151 -5.87 -1.68 -15.72
C ALA A 151 -5.88 -0.61 -16.82
N LEU A 152 -4.69 -0.27 -17.37
CA LEU A 152 -4.57 0.70 -18.46
C LEU A 152 -5.29 0.24 -19.72
N ALA A 153 -5.22 -1.06 -20.05
CA ALA A 153 -5.92 -1.63 -21.20
C ALA A 153 -7.45 -1.50 -21.13
N ARG A 154 -7.99 -1.32 -19.94
CA ARG A 154 -9.42 -1.06 -19.68
C ARG A 154 -9.77 0.42 -19.67
N GLY A 155 -8.83 1.30 -19.96
CA GLY A 155 -9.01 2.74 -19.93
C GLY A 155 -8.90 3.37 -18.53
N ALA A 156 -8.29 2.68 -17.56
CA ALA A 156 -8.01 3.28 -16.27
C ALA A 156 -6.97 4.39 -16.41
N HIS A 157 -7.18 5.48 -15.67
CA HIS A 157 -6.21 6.57 -15.55
C HIS A 157 -5.47 6.43 -14.23
N MET A 158 -4.43 5.62 -14.21
CA MET A 158 -3.63 5.34 -13.02
C MET A 158 -2.17 5.71 -13.26
N GLY A 159 -1.63 6.55 -12.38
CA GLY A 159 -0.20 6.71 -12.23
C GLY A 159 0.42 5.56 -11.43
N CYS A 160 1.74 5.55 -11.30
CA CYS A 160 2.45 4.53 -10.55
C CYS A 160 3.43 5.12 -9.54
N ILE A 161 3.65 4.38 -8.46
CA ILE A 161 4.71 4.62 -7.48
C ILE A 161 5.51 3.35 -7.29
N ALA A 162 6.59 3.42 -6.53
CA ALA A 162 7.39 2.29 -6.09
C ALA A 162 7.80 2.47 -4.63
N GLY A 163 7.87 1.39 -3.90
CA GLY A 163 8.33 1.33 -2.52
C GLY A 163 9.42 0.30 -2.32
N SER A 164 10.01 0.25 -1.13
CA SER A 164 11.00 -0.76 -0.76
C SER A 164 10.38 -1.98 -0.10
N ASP A 165 9.20 -1.83 0.47
CA ASP A 165 8.55 -2.85 1.30
C ASP A 165 9.54 -3.48 2.31
N ASP A 166 10.32 -2.62 2.96
CA ASP A 166 11.41 -3.07 3.83
C ASP A 166 10.91 -3.40 5.24
N HIS A 167 10.94 -4.66 5.58
CA HIS A 167 10.55 -5.18 6.89
C HIS A 167 11.68 -5.16 7.94
N PHE A 168 12.87 -4.68 7.60
CA PHE A 168 14.05 -4.75 8.46
C PHE A 168 14.61 -3.40 8.88
N CYS A 169 13.87 -2.32 8.65
CA CYS A 169 14.31 -0.94 8.92
C CYS A 169 15.63 -0.57 8.21
N LYS A 170 15.89 -1.18 7.07
CA LYS A 170 17.05 -0.91 6.21
C LYS A 170 16.71 0.01 5.05
N ASN A 171 15.79 0.95 5.28
CA ASN A 171 15.28 1.84 4.23
C ASN A 171 16.41 2.50 3.45
N GLY A 172 16.44 2.27 2.16
CA GLY A 172 17.49 2.75 1.27
C GLY A 172 18.70 1.83 1.12
N LEU A 173 18.95 0.88 2.04
CA LEU A 173 20.03 -0.08 1.88
C LEU A 173 19.66 -1.22 0.92
N ILE A 174 18.39 -1.62 0.91
CA ILE A 174 17.90 -2.66 -0.01
C ILE A 174 18.01 -2.20 -1.45
N LEU A 175 17.76 -0.92 -1.72
CA LEU A 175 17.95 -0.34 -3.06
C LEU A 175 19.41 -0.39 -3.52
N ASN A 176 20.38 -0.49 -2.59
CA ASN A 176 21.79 -0.62 -2.91
C ASN A 176 22.25 -2.08 -3.01
N ASP A 177 21.56 -3.01 -2.34
CA ASP A 177 21.87 -4.44 -2.41
C ASP A 177 21.20 -5.12 -3.61
N THR A 178 20.16 -4.53 -4.13
CA THR A 178 19.52 -5.03 -5.33
C THR A 178 20.19 -4.38 -6.53
N ALA A 179 20.92 -5.16 -7.29
CA ALA A 179 21.41 -4.84 -8.63
C ALA A 179 20.27 -4.46 -9.62
N TYR A 180 19.14 -4.04 -9.11
CA TYR A 180 17.91 -3.77 -9.84
C TYR A 180 17.68 -2.31 -10.18
N LEU A 181 18.45 -1.41 -9.64
CA LEU A 181 18.53 -0.07 -10.21
C LEU A 181 19.70 -0.07 -11.19
N PRO A 182 19.45 -0.02 -12.51
CA PRO A 182 20.52 0.24 -13.45
C PRO A 182 21.16 1.58 -13.08
N PRO A 183 22.46 1.70 -13.27
CA PRO A 183 23.19 2.93 -13.00
C PRO A 183 22.64 4.08 -13.82
#